data_4c2ca837ee7a4942b5e444a35d9f75a0
#
_entry.id   4c2ca837ee7a4942b5e444a35d9f75a0
#
_cell.length_a   1.000
_cell.length_b   1.000
_cell.length_c   1.000
_cell.angle_alpha   90.00
_cell.angle_beta   90.00
_cell.angle_gamma   90.00
#
_symmetry.space_group_name_H-M   'P 1'
#
loop_
_entity.id
_entity.type
_entity.pdbx_description
1 polymer ?
#
loop_
_entity_poly.entity_id
_entity_poly.type
_entity_poly.pdbx_seq_one_letter_code
_entity_poly.pdbx_strand_id
1 'polypeptide(L)'
;MKNNKKLILASGSPRRTELLKRLGCKFQIVPSKIEEKINPRLSPIQNVKRLSRLKALDAASKISDGIIIAADSIVVLNGEILGKPKDMKDAEKMLQKLSSKEHLAITGVTVIDAETKKIAQSAAVTKIKFHNLNKNLIKRYFKLVNPLDKAGAYAIQENGAMLIESISGSYSNVIGLPLDKLNQLLGKFGVSLM
;
A
#
# COMPACT_ATOMS: atom_id res chain seq x y z
N MET A 1 8.01 -8.65 29.00
CA MET A 1 9.13 -9.13 28.15
C MET A 1 8.94 -8.56 26.76
N LYS A 2 9.80 -7.64 26.28
CA LYS A 2 9.76 -7.17 24.90
C LYS A 2 10.19 -8.36 24.03
N ASN A 3 9.24 -8.93 23.31
CA ASN A 3 9.51 -10.02 22.36
C ASN A 3 10.36 -9.42 21.22
N ASN A 4 11.66 -9.68 21.22
CA ASN A 4 12.65 -9.06 20.32
C ASN A 4 12.68 -9.77 18.95
N LYS A 5 11.48 -10.14 18.43
CA LYS A 5 11.37 -10.81 17.14
C LYS A 5 11.81 -9.87 16.02
N LYS A 6 12.64 -10.38 15.12
CA LYS A 6 13.06 -9.66 13.91
C LYS A 6 11.85 -9.28 13.08
N LEU A 7 11.78 -8.03 12.61
CA LEU A 7 10.76 -7.59 11.67
C LEU A 7 11.29 -7.71 10.23
N ILE A 8 10.46 -8.23 9.35
CA ILE A 8 10.78 -8.39 7.93
C ILE A 8 9.68 -7.71 7.10
N LEU A 9 10.08 -6.76 6.25
CA LEU A 9 9.18 -6.12 5.31
C LEU A 9 9.24 -6.84 3.96
N ALA A 10 8.18 -7.56 3.61
CA ALA A 10 8.03 -8.26 2.32
C ALA A 10 7.52 -7.30 1.22
N SER A 11 8.24 -6.21 1.01
CA SER A 11 7.87 -5.19 0.03
C SER A 11 9.09 -4.46 -0.51
N GLY A 12 9.13 -4.27 -1.84
CA GLY A 12 10.11 -3.40 -2.50
C GLY A 12 9.69 -1.92 -2.55
N SER A 13 8.57 -1.53 -1.94
CA SER A 13 8.09 -0.15 -1.97
C SER A 13 8.92 0.77 -1.07
N PRO A 14 9.61 1.80 -1.63
CA PRO A 14 10.35 2.77 -0.84
C PRO A 14 9.46 3.52 0.18
N ARG A 15 8.21 3.78 -0.19
CA ARG A 15 7.23 4.48 0.65
C ARG A 15 6.89 3.70 1.93
N ARG A 16 6.72 2.39 1.84
CA ARG A 16 6.48 1.51 3.00
C ARG A 16 7.71 1.41 3.89
N THR A 17 8.89 1.31 3.26
CA THR A 17 10.17 1.33 3.96
C THR A 17 10.34 2.61 4.78
N GLU A 18 10.05 3.76 4.19
CA GLU A 18 10.14 5.06 4.84
C GLU A 18 9.18 5.19 6.03
N LEU A 19 7.92 4.71 5.90
CA LEU A 19 6.96 4.71 6.99
C LEU A 19 7.45 3.93 8.21
N LEU A 20 8.01 2.73 8.02
CA LEU A 20 8.54 1.94 9.13
C LEU A 20 9.83 2.54 9.73
N LYS A 21 10.70 3.12 8.90
CA LYS A 21 11.91 3.83 9.37
C LYS A 21 11.57 5.01 10.27
N ARG A 22 10.57 5.81 9.92
CA ARG A 22 10.09 6.96 10.73
C ARG A 22 9.58 6.58 12.11
N LEU A 23 9.14 5.33 12.28
CA LEU A 23 8.76 4.78 13.59
C LEU A 23 9.94 4.26 14.40
N GLY A 24 11.19 4.41 13.92
CA GLY A 24 12.38 3.88 14.58
C GLY A 24 12.50 2.36 14.53
N CYS A 25 11.68 1.67 13.74
CA CYS A 25 11.70 0.21 13.65
C CYS A 25 12.96 -0.28 12.95
N LYS A 26 13.62 -1.29 13.55
CA LYS A 26 14.65 -2.07 12.88
C LYS A 26 13.99 -3.24 12.14
N PHE A 27 14.21 -3.35 10.85
CA PHE A 27 13.64 -4.42 10.02
C PHE A 27 14.55 -4.77 8.84
N GLN A 28 14.39 -5.99 8.34
CA GLN A 28 15.01 -6.46 7.10
C GLN A 28 14.02 -6.30 5.94
N ILE A 29 14.52 -5.99 4.74
CA ILE A 29 13.70 -5.95 3.53
C ILE A 29 13.93 -7.22 2.73
N VAL A 30 12.85 -7.96 2.46
CA VAL A 30 12.84 -9.17 1.62
C VAL A 30 11.67 -9.05 0.64
N PRO A 31 11.88 -8.39 -0.52
CA PRO A 31 10.82 -8.15 -1.48
C PRO A 31 10.23 -9.46 -2.01
N SER A 32 8.92 -9.51 -2.09
CA SER A 32 8.22 -10.60 -2.77
C SER A 32 8.35 -10.46 -4.29
N LYS A 33 8.47 -11.60 -4.98
CA LYS A 33 8.55 -11.69 -6.44
C LYS A 33 7.25 -12.22 -7.08
N ILE A 34 6.14 -12.26 -6.35
CA ILE A 34 4.86 -12.72 -6.90
C ILE A 34 4.33 -11.77 -7.98
N GLU A 35 3.60 -12.31 -8.92
CA GLU A 35 2.84 -11.53 -9.88
C GLU A 35 1.57 -10.95 -9.22
N GLU A 36 1.38 -9.63 -9.32
CA GLU A 36 0.26 -8.90 -8.69
C GLU A 36 -0.98 -8.88 -9.58
N LYS A 37 -1.56 -10.06 -9.86
CA LYS A 37 -2.78 -10.16 -10.69
C LYS A 37 -4.05 -9.92 -9.86
N ILE A 38 -4.88 -8.96 -10.30
CA ILE A 38 -6.23 -8.75 -9.77
C ILE A 38 -7.14 -9.89 -10.22
N ASN A 39 -7.91 -10.44 -9.28
CA ASN A 39 -8.96 -11.39 -9.59
C ASN A 39 -10.30 -10.63 -9.73
N PRO A 40 -10.92 -10.59 -10.93
CA PRO A 40 -12.16 -9.84 -11.15
C PRO A 40 -13.39 -10.41 -10.42
N ARG A 41 -13.31 -11.66 -9.94
CA ARG A 41 -14.38 -12.30 -9.14
C ARG A 41 -14.37 -11.91 -7.67
N LEU A 42 -13.32 -11.21 -7.21
CA LEU A 42 -13.15 -10.79 -5.83
C LEU A 42 -13.42 -9.30 -5.68
N SER A 43 -13.98 -8.90 -4.53
CA SER A 43 -14.09 -7.47 -4.20
C SER A 43 -12.71 -6.82 -4.10
N PRO A 44 -12.61 -5.47 -4.20
CA PRO A 44 -11.36 -4.75 -4.02
C PRO A 44 -10.63 -5.10 -2.70
N ILE A 45 -11.38 -5.18 -1.59
CA ILE A 45 -10.83 -5.56 -0.27
C ILE A 45 -10.30 -6.99 -0.27
N GLN A 46 -11.01 -7.92 -0.87
CA GLN A 46 -10.57 -9.31 -0.98
C GLN A 46 -9.29 -9.44 -1.83
N ASN A 47 -9.18 -8.65 -2.90
CA ASN A 47 -7.98 -8.62 -3.75
C ASN A 47 -6.73 -8.17 -2.97
N VAL A 48 -6.80 -7.03 -2.26
CA VAL A 48 -5.63 -6.54 -1.50
C VAL A 48 -5.26 -7.48 -0.35
N LYS A 49 -6.24 -8.10 0.32
CA LYS A 49 -5.97 -9.13 1.33
C LYS A 49 -5.29 -10.35 0.70
N ARG A 50 -5.80 -10.84 -0.42
CA ARG A 50 -5.19 -11.96 -1.15
C ARG A 50 -3.76 -11.66 -1.57
N LEU A 51 -3.53 -10.51 -2.21
CA LEU A 51 -2.20 -10.13 -2.70
C LEU A 51 -1.22 -9.89 -1.55
N SER A 52 -1.61 -9.20 -0.49
CA SER A 52 -0.75 -9.04 0.70
C SER A 52 -0.41 -10.39 1.34
N ARG A 53 -1.36 -11.34 1.39
CA ARG A 53 -1.10 -12.69 1.90
C ARG A 53 -0.11 -13.46 1.02
N LEU A 54 -0.28 -13.44 -0.29
CA LEU A 54 0.64 -14.10 -1.22
C LEU A 54 2.06 -13.54 -1.09
N LYS A 55 2.21 -12.21 -0.97
CA LYS A 55 3.50 -11.56 -0.71
C LYS A 55 4.14 -12.03 0.60
N ALA A 56 3.34 -12.11 1.66
CA ALA A 56 3.83 -12.57 2.97
C ALA A 56 4.26 -14.04 2.93
N LEU A 57 3.50 -14.91 2.25
CA LEU A 57 3.82 -16.33 2.10
C LEU A 57 5.08 -16.55 1.25
N ASP A 58 5.27 -15.78 0.17
CA ASP A 58 6.50 -15.84 -0.64
C ASP A 58 7.75 -15.45 0.19
N ALA A 59 7.65 -14.46 1.07
CA ALA A 59 8.73 -14.14 1.98
C ALA A 59 8.93 -15.24 3.06
N ALA A 60 7.83 -15.79 3.59
CA ALA A 60 7.86 -16.84 4.60
C ALA A 60 8.44 -18.18 4.09
N SER A 61 8.45 -18.41 2.79
CA SER A 61 9.13 -19.58 2.19
C SER A 61 10.66 -19.47 2.22
N LYS A 62 11.20 -18.25 2.42
CA LYS A 62 12.64 -17.94 2.39
C LYS A 62 13.22 -17.62 3.77
N ILE A 63 12.36 -17.52 4.78
CA ILE A 63 12.71 -17.06 6.13
C ILE A 63 12.07 -18.01 7.15
N SER A 64 12.90 -18.51 8.07
CA SER A 64 12.47 -19.45 9.11
C SER A 64 12.11 -18.78 10.44
N ASP A 65 12.53 -17.53 10.69
CA ASP A 65 12.38 -16.83 11.97
C ASP A 65 12.01 -15.34 11.74
N GLY A 66 11.17 -14.81 12.61
CA GLY A 66 10.78 -13.40 12.64
C GLY A 66 9.33 -13.12 12.17
N ILE A 67 8.94 -11.87 12.25
CA ILE A 67 7.60 -11.38 11.91
C ILE A 67 7.62 -10.71 10.54
N ILE A 68 6.95 -11.31 9.59
CA ILE A 68 6.88 -10.86 8.20
C ILE A 68 5.67 -9.95 8.04
N ILE A 69 5.91 -8.75 7.50
CA ILE A 69 4.91 -7.74 7.19
C ILE A 69 4.83 -7.59 5.67
N ALA A 70 3.64 -7.77 5.12
CA ALA A 70 3.37 -7.53 3.70
C ALA A 70 2.13 -6.66 3.52
N ALA A 71 2.11 -5.85 2.47
CA ALA A 71 0.97 -5.03 2.12
C ALA A 71 0.77 -4.99 0.61
N ASP A 72 -0.49 -4.77 0.20
CA ASP A 72 -0.86 -4.49 -1.18
C ASP A 72 -1.87 -3.37 -1.23
N SER A 73 -1.74 -2.48 -2.23
CA SER A 73 -2.55 -1.25 -2.31
C SER A 73 -3.11 -1.06 -3.70
N ILE A 74 -4.39 -0.66 -3.76
CA ILE A 74 -5.08 -0.30 -4.99
C ILE A 74 -5.83 1.02 -4.82
N VAL A 75 -6.10 1.67 -5.94
CA VAL A 75 -7.02 2.80 -6.04
C VAL A 75 -8.32 2.30 -6.68
N VAL A 76 -9.47 2.75 -6.16
CA VAL A 76 -10.79 2.34 -6.66
C VAL A 76 -11.64 3.57 -6.94
N LEU A 77 -12.14 3.71 -8.16
CA LEU A 77 -13.07 4.75 -8.56
C LEU A 77 -14.38 4.12 -9.07
N ASN A 78 -15.51 4.42 -8.43
CA ASN A 78 -16.83 3.90 -8.81
C ASN A 78 -16.84 2.36 -9.01
N GLY A 79 -16.16 1.63 -8.11
CA GLY A 79 -16.04 0.17 -8.19
C GLY A 79 -14.94 -0.36 -9.12
N GLU A 80 -14.37 0.47 -9.99
CA GLU A 80 -13.28 0.09 -10.89
C GLU A 80 -11.93 0.20 -10.19
N ILE A 81 -11.13 -0.86 -10.27
CA ILE A 81 -9.76 -0.87 -9.73
C ILE A 81 -8.82 -0.20 -10.73
N LEU A 82 -8.18 0.88 -10.31
CA LEU A 82 -7.12 1.54 -11.04
C LEU A 82 -5.77 1.02 -10.53
N GLY A 83 -5.12 0.18 -11.32
CA GLY A 83 -3.80 -0.34 -11.04
C GLY A 83 -2.69 0.66 -11.38
N LYS A 84 -1.47 0.14 -11.60
CA LYS A 84 -0.37 0.92 -12.16
C LYS A 84 -0.63 1.21 -13.64
N PRO A 85 -0.39 2.42 -14.12
CA PRO A 85 -0.56 2.74 -15.54
C PRO A 85 0.44 1.99 -16.41
N LYS A 86 0.03 1.66 -17.62
CA LYS A 86 0.85 0.95 -18.61
C LYS A 86 1.92 1.85 -19.23
N ASP A 87 1.57 3.10 -19.43
CA ASP A 87 2.42 4.13 -20.01
C ASP A 87 1.99 5.53 -19.55
N MET A 88 2.69 6.58 -20.00
CA MET A 88 2.40 7.96 -19.64
C MET A 88 1.02 8.45 -20.11
N LYS A 89 0.51 7.94 -21.26
CA LYS A 89 -0.83 8.28 -21.75
C LYS A 89 -1.91 7.67 -20.87
N ASP A 90 -1.71 6.45 -20.42
CA ASP A 90 -2.61 5.78 -19.48
C ASP A 90 -2.60 6.49 -18.12
N ALA A 91 -1.42 6.91 -17.64
CA ALA A 91 -1.29 7.70 -16.42
C ALA A 91 -2.07 9.03 -16.51
N GLU A 92 -1.96 9.75 -17.64
CA GLU A 92 -2.71 10.99 -17.86
C GLU A 92 -4.22 10.74 -17.84
N LYS A 93 -4.70 9.69 -18.52
CA LYS A 93 -6.11 9.29 -18.51
C LYS A 93 -6.60 8.95 -17.11
N MET A 94 -5.78 8.24 -16.31
CA MET A 94 -6.12 7.92 -14.91
C MET A 94 -6.31 9.17 -14.08
N LEU A 95 -5.39 10.14 -14.13
CA LEU A 95 -5.53 11.41 -13.38
C LEU A 95 -6.72 12.24 -13.87
N GLN A 96 -6.97 12.32 -15.18
CA GLN A 96 -8.16 12.96 -15.72
C GLN A 96 -9.45 12.30 -15.22
N LYS A 97 -9.47 10.97 -15.14
CA LYS A 97 -10.59 10.19 -14.64
C LYS A 97 -10.87 10.45 -13.15
N LEU A 98 -9.81 10.68 -12.36
CA LEU A 98 -9.87 10.99 -10.92
C LEU A 98 -10.18 12.47 -10.63
N SER A 99 -9.96 13.37 -11.58
CA SER A 99 -10.17 14.82 -11.45
C SER A 99 -11.55 15.16 -10.90
N SER A 100 -11.61 16.02 -9.87
CA SER A 100 -12.83 16.47 -9.17
C SER A 100 -13.68 15.35 -8.55
N LYS A 101 -13.13 14.11 -8.43
CA LYS A 101 -13.90 12.97 -7.93
C LYS A 101 -13.36 12.46 -6.60
N GLU A 102 -14.27 11.83 -5.84
CA GLU A 102 -13.93 11.00 -4.70
C GLU A 102 -13.57 9.58 -5.19
N HIS A 103 -12.50 9.04 -4.65
CA HIS A 103 -12.04 7.68 -4.91
C HIS A 103 -11.49 7.06 -3.64
N LEU A 104 -11.22 5.76 -3.65
CA LEU A 104 -10.75 5.03 -2.49
C LEU A 104 -9.29 4.58 -2.68
N ALA A 105 -8.47 4.79 -1.65
CA ALA A 105 -7.23 4.05 -1.46
C ALA A 105 -7.51 2.88 -0.52
N ILE A 106 -7.25 1.65 -0.98
CA ILE A 106 -7.50 0.44 -0.21
C ILE A 106 -6.18 -0.32 -0.08
N THR A 107 -5.77 -0.61 1.17
CA THR A 107 -4.57 -1.40 1.43
C THR A 107 -4.90 -2.59 2.30
N GLY A 108 -4.51 -3.79 1.83
CA GLY A 108 -4.48 -5.01 2.62
C GLY A 108 -3.13 -5.16 3.31
N VAL A 109 -3.15 -5.58 4.57
CA VAL A 109 -1.95 -5.90 5.35
C VAL A 109 -2.03 -7.33 5.86
N THR A 110 -0.95 -8.06 5.73
CA THR A 110 -0.77 -9.41 6.27
C THR A 110 0.47 -9.44 7.14
N VAL A 111 0.33 -10.04 8.32
CA VAL A 111 1.43 -10.35 9.23
C VAL A 111 1.51 -11.86 9.39
N ILE A 112 2.72 -12.42 9.23
CA ILE A 112 3.01 -13.84 9.43
C ILE A 112 4.16 -13.97 10.43
N ASP A 113 3.99 -14.83 11.41
CA ASP A 113 5.10 -15.35 12.19
C ASP A 113 5.75 -16.50 11.41
N ALA A 114 6.99 -16.33 11.01
CA ALA A 114 7.70 -17.28 10.15
C ALA A 114 7.94 -18.63 10.85
N GLU A 115 8.07 -18.64 12.17
CA GLU A 115 8.29 -19.84 12.99
C GLU A 115 7.00 -20.61 13.19
N THR A 116 5.98 -19.98 13.77
CA THR A 116 4.70 -20.62 14.15
C THR A 116 3.72 -20.76 12.98
N LYS A 117 3.98 -20.11 11.85
CA LYS A 117 3.09 -20.01 10.68
C LYS A 117 1.74 -19.33 10.98
N LYS A 118 1.59 -18.72 12.15
CA LYS A 118 0.39 -17.95 12.50
C LYS A 118 0.26 -16.76 11.55
N ILE A 119 -0.94 -16.52 11.04
CA ILE A 119 -1.25 -15.45 10.07
C ILE A 119 -2.34 -14.54 10.65
N ALA A 120 -2.17 -13.24 10.51
CA ALA A 120 -3.20 -12.25 10.77
C ALA A 120 -3.30 -11.25 9.61
N GLN A 121 -4.53 -10.85 9.28
CA GLN A 121 -4.79 -9.94 8.15
C GLN A 121 -5.78 -8.84 8.53
N SER A 122 -5.62 -7.70 7.89
CA SER A 122 -6.56 -6.59 7.93
C SER A 122 -6.58 -5.85 6.61
N ALA A 123 -7.51 -4.91 6.45
CA ALA A 123 -7.50 -3.95 5.37
C ALA A 123 -7.94 -2.57 5.89
N ALA A 124 -7.48 -1.52 5.24
CA ALA A 124 -7.91 -0.15 5.48
C ALA A 124 -8.45 0.47 4.19
N VAL A 125 -9.45 1.32 4.34
CA VAL A 125 -10.07 2.10 3.26
C VAL A 125 -9.98 3.56 3.64
N THR A 126 -9.52 4.41 2.72
CA THR A 126 -9.45 5.86 2.89
C THR A 126 -10.05 6.52 1.67
N LYS A 127 -10.95 7.47 1.89
CA LYS A 127 -11.55 8.29 0.83
C LYS A 127 -10.64 9.46 0.52
N ILE A 128 -10.48 9.77 -0.75
CA ILE A 128 -9.64 10.84 -1.25
C ILE A 128 -10.44 11.60 -2.30
N LYS A 129 -10.56 12.90 -2.14
CA LYS A 129 -11.16 13.77 -3.15
C LYS A 129 -10.06 14.58 -3.84
N PHE A 130 -10.07 14.60 -5.15
CA PHE A 130 -9.15 15.41 -5.94
C PHE A 130 -9.72 16.77 -6.28
N HIS A 131 -8.85 17.77 -6.36
CA HIS A 131 -9.12 19.02 -7.02
C HIS A 131 -9.48 18.82 -8.50
N ASN A 132 -9.98 19.87 -9.15
CA ASN A 132 -10.10 19.89 -10.61
C ASN A 132 -8.70 19.93 -11.24
N LEU A 133 -8.32 18.82 -11.91
CA LEU A 133 -7.00 18.66 -12.51
C LEU A 133 -7.05 19.03 -14.00
N ASN A 134 -6.55 20.19 -14.36
CA ASN A 134 -6.35 20.52 -15.76
C ASN A 134 -5.11 19.85 -16.35
N LYS A 135 -5.02 19.77 -17.68
CA LYS A 135 -3.92 19.10 -18.38
C LYS A 135 -2.53 19.68 -18.03
N ASN A 136 -2.45 21.01 -17.78
CA ASN A 136 -1.19 21.64 -17.42
C ASN A 136 -0.70 21.21 -16.05
N LEU A 137 -1.59 21.10 -15.06
CA LEU A 137 -1.26 20.60 -13.73
C LEU A 137 -0.77 19.14 -13.79
N ILE A 138 -1.46 18.27 -14.54
CA ILE A 138 -1.06 16.88 -14.74
C ILE A 138 0.33 16.79 -15.38
N LYS A 139 0.59 17.56 -16.44
CA LYS A 139 1.90 17.58 -17.08
C LYS A 139 3.01 18.08 -16.16
N ARG A 140 2.74 19.09 -15.33
CA ARG A 140 3.69 19.57 -14.32
C ARG A 140 3.97 18.53 -13.26
N TYR A 141 2.94 17.84 -12.77
CA TYR A 141 3.08 16.75 -11.81
C TYR A 141 3.98 15.63 -12.35
N PHE A 142 3.79 15.20 -13.59
CA PHE A 142 4.60 14.15 -14.20
C PHE A 142 6.06 14.56 -14.52
N LYS A 143 6.39 15.85 -14.53
CA LYS A 143 7.79 16.29 -14.56
C LYS A 143 8.53 16.06 -13.25
N LEU A 144 7.79 15.99 -12.14
CA LEU A 144 8.34 15.86 -10.79
C LEU A 144 8.24 14.42 -10.25
N VAL A 145 7.32 13.64 -10.79
CA VAL A 145 6.94 12.32 -10.23
C VAL A 145 6.81 11.30 -11.35
N ASN A 146 7.44 10.14 -11.19
CA ASN A 146 7.19 9.00 -12.08
C ASN A 146 5.85 8.35 -11.68
N PRO A 147 4.81 8.36 -12.53
CA PRO A 147 3.51 7.78 -12.20
C PRO A 147 3.45 6.26 -12.41
N LEU A 148 4.39 5.65 -13.17
CA LEU A 148 4.28 4.29 -13.68
C LEU A 148 4.39 3.20 -12.60
N ASP A 149 4.96 3.50 -11.46
CA ASP A 149 5.07 2.59 -10.31
C ASP A 149 3.94 2.74 -9.28
N LYS A 150 2.93 3.58 -9.58
CA LYS A 150 1.89 4.00 -8.62
C LYS A 150 0.49 3.60 -9.07
N ALA A 151 -0.27 2.94 -8.19
CA ALA A 151 -1.69 2.71 -8.43
C ALA A 151 -2.44 4.05 -8.56
N GLY A 152 -3.28 4.19 -9.59
CA GLY A 152 -3.97 5.45 -9.89
C GLY A 152 -3.06 6.58 -10.38
N ALA A 153 -1.79 6.29 -10.73
CA ALA A 153 -0.81 7.23 -11.29
C ALA A 153 -0.38 8.37 -10.35
N TYR A 154 -0.54 8.25 -9.01
CA TYR A 154 -0.12 9.28 -8.07
C TYR A 154 0.42 8.71 -6.75
N ALA A 155 1.15 9.55 -6.00
CA ALA A 155 1.53 9.28 -4.62
C ALA A 155 1.47 10.58 -3.80
N ILE A 156 0.78 10.53 -2.66
CA ILE A 156 0.58 11.72 -1.82
C ILE A 156 1.89 12.35 -1.34
N GLN A 157 2.91 11.53 -1.06
CA GLN A 157 4.22 12.00 -0.56
C GLN A 157 5.05 12.74 -1.63
N GLU A 158 4.87 12.37 -2.90
CA GLU A 158 5.67 12.86 -4.03
C GLU A 158 4.89 13.96 -4.77
N ASN A 159 4.72 15.12 -4.16
CA ASN A 159 3.93 16.25 -4.70
C ASN A 159 2.45 15.92 -5.00
N GLY A 160 1.99 14.69 -4.76
CA GLY A 160 0.59 14.29 -4.98
C GLY A 160 -0.39 14.96 -4.02
N ALA A 161 0.09 15.52 -2.91
CA ALA A 161 -0.73 16.35 -2.03
C ALA A 161 -1.34 17.55 -2.78
N MET A 162 -0.66 18.08 -3.81
CA MET A 162 -1.16 19.17 -4.65
C MET A 162 -2.38 18.79 -5.51
N LEU A 163 -2.63 17.50 -5.69
CA LEU A 163 -3.78 16.97 -6.44
C LEU A 163 -5.00 16.77 -5.54
N ILE A 164 -4.79 16.69 -4.21
CA ILE A 164 -5.78 16.24 -3.22
C ILE A 164 -6.46 17.44 -2.57
N GLU A 165 -7.79 17.46 -2.63
CA GLU A 165 -8.64 18.44 -1.94
C GLU A 165 -8.89 18.01 -0.50
N SER A 166 -9.18 16.74 -0.27
CA SER A 166 -9.45 16.22 1.08
C SER A 166 -9.18 14.71 1.20
N ILE A 167 -8.95 14.29 2.45
CA ILE A 167 -8.78 12.89 2.84
C ILE A 167 -9.70 12.61 4.03
N SER A 168 -10.44 11.51 3.96
CA SER A 168 -11.22 10.97 5.07
C SER A 168 -10.77 9.55 5.37
N GLY A 169 -10.04 9.37 6.48
CA GLY A 169 -9.44 8.10 6.89
C GLY A 169 -7.95 8.20 7.23
N SER A 170 -7.20 7.11 7.04
CA SER A 170 -5.80 7.00 7.43
C SER A 170 -4.85 7.54 6.35
N TYR A 171 -4.06 8.56 6.70
CA TYR A 171 -2.99 9.09 5.84
C TYR A 171 -1.95 8.02 5.48
N SER A 172 -1.53 7.20 6.45
CA SER A 172 -0.56 6.13 6.22
C SER A 172 -1.11 5.03 5.30
N ASN A 173 -2.45 4.84 5.28
CA ASN A 173 -3.10 3.98 4.29
C ASN A 173 -2.96 4.52 2.86
N VAL A 174 -3.10 5.83 2.66
CA VAL A 174 -2.90 6.46 1.34
C VAL A 174 -1.47 6.29 0.85
N ILE A 175 -0.48 6.31 1.74
CA ILE A 175 0.92 6.02 1.42
C ILE A 175 1.13 4.55 1.03
N GLY A 176 0.30 3.64 1.58
CA GLY A 176 0.30 2.22 1.23
C GLY A 176 0.68 1.25 2.37
N LEU A 177 0.69 1.73 3.63
CA LEU A 177 0.85 0.89 4.82
C LEU A 177 0.06 1.51 5.99
N PRO A 178 -1.17 1.07 6.27
CA PRO A 178 -1.99 1.59 7.36
C PRO A 178 -1.40 1.18 8.71
N LEU A 179 -0.69 2.10 9.36
CA LEU A 179 0.09 1.85 10.57
C LEU A 179 -0.78 1.47 11.77
N ASP A 180 -2.00 2.02 11.86
CA ASP A 180 -2.99 1.66 12.87
C ASP A 180 -3.38 0.18 12.78
N LYS A 181 -3.69 -0.30 11.57
CA LYS A 181 -4.02 -1.70 11.31
C LYS A 181 -2.81 -2.61 11.49
N LEU A 182 -1.63 -2.16 11.05
CA LEU A 182 -0.39 -2.90 11.24
C LEU A 182 -0.09 -3.09 12.74
N ASN A 183 -0.18 -2.04 13.55
CA ASN A 183 0.07 -2.12 14.99
C ASN A 183 -0.91 -3.08 15.69
N GLN A 184 -2.21 -3.02 15.34
CA GLN A 184 -3.21 -3.97 15.84
C GLN A 184 -2.89 -5.42 15.47
N LEU A 185 -2.38 -5.67 14.25
CA LEU A 185 -1.99 -7.00 13.82
C LEU A 185 -0.75 -7.49 14.56
N LEU A 186 0.28 -6.65 14.69
CA LEU A 186 1.53 -6.97 15.39
C LEU A 186 1.30 -7.30 16.86
N GLY A 187 0.35 -6.62 17.52
CA GLY A 187 -0.07 -6.92 18.89
C GLY A 187 -0.52 -8.38 19.09
N LYS A 188 -1.10 -9.03 18.05
CA LYS A 188 -1.47 -10.46 18.11
C LYS A 188 -0.28 -11.42 18.15
N PHE A 189 0.92 -10.90 17.88
CA PHE A 189 2.20 -11.62 17.91
C PHE A 189 3.11 -11.14 19.04
N GLY A 190 2.59 -10.29 19.95
CA GLY A 190 3.36 -9.73 21.06
C GLY A 190 4.39 -8.68 20.63
N VAL A 191 4.20 -8.03 19.47
CA VAL A 191 5.08 -7.00 18.94
C VAL A 191 4.33 -5.67 18.90
N SER A 192 5.00 -4.57 19.28
CA SER A 192 4.50 -3.19 19.16
C SER A 192 5.41 -2.37 18.26
N LEU A 193 4.83 -1.41 17.56
CA LEU A 193 5.58 -0.41 16.78
C LEU A 193 6.06 0.77 17.64
N MET A 194 5.58 0.86 18.86
CA MET A 194 5.92 1.90 19.86
C MET A 194 6.28 1.27 21.20
#